data_153669a10b9895e5af980fd156bcade8
#
_entry.id   153669a10b9895e5af980fd156bcade8
#
_cell.length_a   1.000
_cell.length_b   1.000
_cell.length_c   1.000
_cell.angle_alpha   90.00
_cell.angle_beta   90.00
_cell.angle_gamma   90.00
#
_symmetry.space_group_name_H-M   'P 1'
#
loop_
_entity.id
_entity.type
_entity.pdbx_description
1 polymer ?
#
loop_
_entity_poly.entity_id
_entity_poly.type
_entity_poly.pdbx_seq_one_letter_code
_entity_poly.pdbx_strand_id
1 'polypeptide(L)'
;MKVAVKDLNGKQTSEQEVRFEIIADNSGSQTVHDVVVAYLANQRMGTACTKTMGEVTGTGKKPWRQKGTGRARAGSFQSPLWRGGGVVFGPKPRDFSVKINAKTKLLALRKVLSDRIKASDVVIV
;
A
#
# COMPACT_ATOMS: atom_id res chain seq x y z
N MET A 1 16.08 -13.93 -28.20
CA MET A 1 16.88 -14.52 -27.11
C MET A 1 16.33 -15.91 -26.84
N LYS A 2 17.19 -16.91 -26.61
CA LYS A 2 16.75 -18.28 -26.40
C LYS A 2 16.91 -18.64 -24.93
N VAL A 3 15.97 -19.40 -24.38
CA VAL A 3 15.99 -19.93 -23.01
C VAL A 3 16.06 -21.45 -23.08
N ALA A 4 16.90 -22.03 -22.25
CA ALA A 4 17.07 -23.48 -22.18
C ALA A 4 15.85 -24.14 -21.54
N VAL A 5 15.34 -25.20 -22.19
CA VAL A 5 14.29 -26.06 -21.64
C VAL A 5 15.01 -27.26 -21.00
N LYS A 6 14.69 -27.53 -19.74
CA LYS A 6 15.26 -28.63 -18.96
C LYS A 6 14.21 -29.69 -18.68
N ASP A 7 14.60 -30.93 -18.67
CA ASP A 7 13.79 -32.04 -18.18
C ASP A 7 13.75 -32.08 -16.64
N LEU A 8 12.83 -32.83 -16.07
CA LEU A 8 12.70 -33.06 -14.61
C LEU A 8 14.01 -33.53 -13.95
N ASN A 9 14.93 -34.13 -14.71
CA ASN A 9 16.27 -34.55 -14.27
C ASN A 9 17.33 -33.44 -14.38
N GLY A 10 16.94 -32.22 -14.79
CA GLY A 10 17.84 -31.08 -14.95
C GLY A 10 18.66 -31.06 -16.23
N LYS A 11 18.49 -32.04 -17.13
CA LYS A 11 19.19 -32.10 -18.43
C LYS A 11 18.53 -31.16 -19.41
N GLN A 12 19.33 -30.39 -20.16
CA GLN A 12 18.84 -29.53 -21.23
C GLN A 12 18.36 -30.38 -22.41
N THR A 13 17.08 -30.22 -22.77
CA THR A 13 16.43 -30.99 -23.84
C THR A 13 16.29 -30.19 -25.13
N SER A 14 15.97 -28.90 -25.02
CA SER A 14 15.79 -28.04 -26.17
C SER A 14 16.01 -26.57 -25.80
N GLU A 15 15.94 -25.68 -26.80
CA GLU A 15 15.96 -24.23 -26.59
C GLU A 15 14.64 -23.63 -27.14
N GLN A 16 14.04 -22.72 -26.41
CA GLN A 16 12.85 -22.01 -26.85
C GLN A 16 13.14 -20.53 -27.04
N GLU A 17 12.65 -19.98 -28.15
CA GLU A 17 12.81 -18.56 -28.43
C GLU A 17 11.77 -17.72 -27.71
N VAL A 18 12.22 -16.63 -27.07
CA VAL A 18 11.37 -15.67 -26.38
C VAL A 18 10.60 -14.84 -27.41
N ARG A 19 9.25 -14.85 -27.34
CA ARG A 19 8.35 -14.21 -28.32
C ARG A 19 8.06 -12.74 -28.06
N PHE A 20 8.52 -12.15 -26.97
CA PHE A 20 8.31 -10.74 -26.68
C PHE A 20 9.63 -9.95 -26.74
N GLU A 21 9.50 -8.65 -27.00
CA GLU A 21 10.64 -7.74 -27.05
C GLU A 21 11.26 -7.57 -25.67
N ILE A 22 12.56 -7.81 -25.58
CA ILE A 22 13.33 -7.70 -24.33
C ILE A 22 13.66 -6.22 -24.09
N ILE A 23 13.30 -5.73 -22.91
CA ILE A 23 13.48 -4.33 -22.53
C ILE A 23 14.92 -4.09 -22.06
N ALA A 24 15.50 -2.95 -22.49
CA ALA A 24 16.86 -2.55 -22.10
C ALA A 24 16.96 -2.25 -20.58
N ASP A 25 18.17 -2.39 -20.02
CA ASP A 25 18.39 -2.33 -18.57
C ASP A 25 18.03 -0.97 -17.96
N ASN A 26 18.25 0.12 -18.67
CA ASN A 26 17.97 1.48 -18.20
C ASN A 26 16.53 1.95 -18.43
N SER A 27 15.64 1.09 -18.94
CA SER A 27 14.26 1.45 -19.25
C SER A 27 13.27 0.66 -18.40
N GLY A 28 12.22 1.31 -17.91
CA GLY A 28 11.09 0.66 -17.26
C GLY A 28 11.23 0.34 -15.77
N SER A 29 12.37 0.60 -15.12
CA SER A 29 12.57 0.34 -13.68
C SER A 29 11.59 1.13 -12.80
N GLN A 30 11.33 2.40 -13.12
CA GLN A 30 10.33 3.21 -12.42
C GLN A 30 8.94 2.61 -12.53
N THR A 31 8.58 2.07 -13.69
CA THR A 31 7.28 1.42 -13.91
C THR A 31 7.10 0.19 -13.00
N VAL A 32 8.16 -0.59 -12.81
CA VAL A 32 8.16 -1.74 -11.89
C VAL A 32 7.95 -1.27 -10.45
N HIS A 33 8.71 -0.24 -10.04
CA HIS A 33 8.56 0.36 -8.71
C HIS A 33 7.13 0.84 -8.45
N ASP A 34 6.55 1.59 -9.38
CA ASP A 34 5.18 2.13 -9.24
C ASP A 34 4.14 1.01 -9.10
N VAL A 35 4.30 -0.08 -9.87
CA VAL A 35 3.41 -1.26 -9.77
C VAL A 35 3.56 -1.96 -8.44
N VAL A 36 4.78 -2.13 -7.92
CA VAL A 36 5.03 -2.76 -6.62
C VAL A 36 4.46 -1.91 -5.49
N VAL A 37 4.69 -0.59 -5.50
CA VAL A 37 4.14 0.34 -4.50
C VAL A 37 2.61 0.30 -4.49
N ALA A 38 1.99 0.34 -5.66
CA ALA A 38 0.54 0.25 -5.77
C ALA A 38 0.01 -1.12 -5.31
N TYR A 39 0.70 -2.21 -5.62
CA TYR A 39 0.34 -3.55 -5.16
C TYR A 39 0.34 -3.63 -3.63
N LEU A 40 1.41 -3.14 -2.99
CA LEU A 40 1.53 -3.11 -1.53
C LEU A 40 0.48 -2.18 -0.88
N ALA A 41 0.21 -1.02 -1.50
CA ALA A 41 -0.83 -0.10 -1.04
C ALA A 41 -2.22 -0.74 -1.11
N ASN A 42 -2.53 -1.48 -2.18
CA ASN A 42 -3.81 -2.15 -2.36
C ASN A 42 -4.07 -3.29 -1.37
N GLN A 43 -3.03 -3.81 -0.73
CA GLN A 43 -3.17 -4.82 0.34
C GLN A 43 -3.57 -4.21 1.69
N ARG A 44 -3.45 -2.89 1.85
CA ARG A 44 -3.76 -2.20 3.12
C ARG A 44 -5.26 -2.05 3.29
N MET A 45 -5.81 -2.63 4.35
CA MET A 45 -7.25 -2.58 4.64
C MET A 45 -7.75 -1.20 5.09
N GLY A 46 -6.87 -0.34 5.61
CA GLY A 46 -7.22 1.03 6.01
C GLY A 46 -8.25 1.17 7.12
N THR A 47 -8.34 0.21 8.02
CA THR A 47 -9.38 0.13 9.08
C THR A 47 -9.07 0.96 10.32
N ALA A 48 -7.91 1.62 10.41
CA ALA A 48 -7.56 2.45 11.55
C ALA A 48 -8.59 3.58 11.74
N CYS A 49 -9.18 3.65 12.94
CA CYS A 49 -10.21 4.62 13.26
C CYS A 49 -10.01 5.17 14.67
N THR A 50 -10.16 6.48 14.82
CA THR A 50 -10.25 7.16 16.10
C THR A 50 -11.56 7.92 16.19
N LYS A 51 -12.04 8.15 17.43
CA LYS A 51 -13.26 8.91 17.66
C LYS A 51 -12.94 10.39 17.89
N THR A 52 -13.64 11.27 17.19
CA THR A 52 -13.65 12.71 17.44
C THR A 52 -14.45 13.02 18.70
N MET A 53 -14.34 14.24 19.20
CA MET A 53 -15.09 14.68 20.38
C MET A 53 -16.61 14.44 20.26
N GLY A 54 -17.17 14.57 19.07
CA GLY A 54 -18.60 14.32 18.83
C GLY A 54 -18.98 12.84 18.78
N GLU A 55 -18.03 11.97 18.48
CA GLU A 55 -18.24 10.50 18.37
C GLU A 55 -17.95 9.74 19.67
N VAL A 56 -17.28 10.36 20.62
CA VAL A 56 -17.02 9.78 21.95
C VAL A 56 -18.31 9.73 22.74
N THR A 57 -18.64 8.56 23.29
CA THR A 57 -19.81 8.39 24.16
C THR A 57 -19.66 9.24 25.42
N GLY A 58 -20.69 9.99 25.72
CA GLY A 58 -20.71 10.87 26.91
C GLY A 58 -21.81 11.92 26.82
N THR A 59 -22.09 12.56 27.94
CA THR A 59 -23.05 13.68 27.98
C THR A 59 -22.40 14.95 27.46
N GLY A 60 -23.02 15.64 26.51
CA GLY A 60 -22.56 16.96 26.03
C GLY A 60 -22.72 18.09 27.09
N LYS A 61 -23.15 17.76 28.30
CA LYS A 61 -23.37 18.72 29.38
C LYS A 61 -22.07 19.40 29.79
N LYS A 62 -22.11 20.72 29.95
CA LYS A 62 -20.99 21.51 30.49
C LYS A 62 -20.66 21.06 31.91
N PRO A 63 -19.39 20.69 32.21
CA PRO A 63 -18.98 20.13 33.50
C PRO A 63 -19.27 21.04 34.70
N TRP A 64 -19.07 22.36 34.53
CA TRP A 64 -19.32 23.39 35.54
C TRP A 64 -19.63 24.75 34.87
N ARG A 65 -20.14 25.69 35.66
CA ARG A 65 -20.44 27.06 35.21
C ARG A 65 -19.18 27.80 34.73
N GLN A 66 -19.35 28.77 33.83
CA GLN A 66 -18.27 29.46 33.11
C GLN A 66 -17.32 30.24 34.03
N LYS A 67 -17.84 30.82 35.14
CA LYS A 67 -17.09 31.63 36.10
C LYS A 67 -17.48 31.24 37.54
N GLY A 68 -16.63 31.62 38.54
CA GLY A 68 -16.95 31.47 39.96
C GLY A 68 -16.73 30.06 40.53
N THR A 69 -15.89 29.22 39.90
CA THR A 69 -15.56 27.87 40.39
C THR A 69 -14.08 27.72 40.80
N GLY A 70 -13.23 28.72 40.55
CA GLY A 70 -11.79 28.63 40.74
C GLY A 70 -11.08 27.60 39.83
N ARG A 71 -11.79 26.95 38.92
CA ARG A 71 -11.27 25.93 38.02
C ARG A 71 -11.09 26.51 36.60
N ALA A 72 -10.20 25.86 35.80
CA ALA A 72 -10.10 26.15 34.39
C ALA A 72 -11.45 25.95 33.69
N ARG A 73 -11.74 26.75 32.68
CA ARG A 73 -12.98 26.63 31.89
C ARG A 73 -13.00 25.33 31.13
N ALA A 74 -14.10 24.57 31.18
CA ALA A 74 -14.29 23.35 30.42
C ALA A 74 -15.66 23.35 29.73
N GLY A 75 -15.71 22.97 28.46
CA GLY A 75 -16.93 22.85 27.68
C GLY A 75 -17.54 21.46 27.74
N SER A 76 -16.70 20.42 27.69
CA SER A 76 -17.12 19.02 27.74
C SER A 76 -16.00 18.13 28.26
N PHE A 77 -16.33 17.04 28.91
CA PHE A 77 -15.39 15.97 29.27
C PHE A 77 -14.88 15.17 28.06
N GLN A 78 -15.56 15.25 26.91
CA GLN A 78 -15.16 14.61 25.68
C GLN A 78 -14.04 15.36 24.94
N SER A 79 -13.64 16.54 25.45
CA SER A 79 -12.54 17.33 24.87
C SER A 79 -11.23 16.52 24.83
N PRO A 80 -10.39 16.73 23.79
CA PRO A 80 -9.08 16.05 23.68
C PRO A 80 -8.13 16.29 24.86
N LEU A 81 -8.37 17.32 25.65
CA LEU A 81 -7.58 17.64 26.85
C LEU A 81 -7.83 16.69 28.02
N TRP A 82 -8.90 15.92 27.96
CA TRP A 82 -9.27 14.99 29.02
C TRP A 82 -8.89 13.55 28.68
N ARG A 83 -8.56 12.75 29.69
CA ARG A 83 -8.38 11.31 29.53
C ARG A 83 -9.71 10.69 29.10
N GLY A 84 -9.68 9.90 28.04
CA GLY A 84 -10.89 9.34 27.42
C GLY A 84 -11.64 10.31 26.49
N GLY A 85 -11.12 11.53 26.27
CA GLY A 85 -11.64 12.47 25.29
C GLY A 85 -11.34 12.05 23.84
N GLY A 86 -11.91 12.81 22.89
CA GLY A 86 -11.73 12.56 21.47
C GLY A 86 -10.32 12.89 20.96
N VAL A 87 -9.99 12.37 19.80
CA VAL A 87 -8.76 12.71 19.06
C VAL A 87 -9.13 13.72 17.96
N VAL A 88 -8.38 14.81 17.84
CA VAL A 88 -8.72 15.89 16.91
C VAL A 88 -8.51 15.48 15.45
N PHE A 89 -7.30 15.06 15.10
CA PHE A 89 -6.90 14.66 13.73
C PHE A 89 -6.37 13.24 13.70
N GLY A 90 -7.11 12.33 14.32
CA GLY A 90 -6.74 10.92 14.28
C GLY A 90 -7.07 10.24 12.96
N PRO A 91 -6.55 9.04 12.73
CA PRO A 91 -6.84 8.27 11.53
C PRO A 91 -8.34 7.97 11.42
N LYS A 92 -8.84 8.02 10.21
CA LYS A 92 -10.18 7.57 9.83
C LYS A 92 -10.05 6.46 8.79
N PRO A 93 -10.98 5.51 8.73
CA PRO A 93 -11.00 4.49 7.70
C PRO A 93 -10.92 5.14 6.32
N ARG A 94 -9.98 4.70 5.51
CA ARG A 94 -9.80 5.17 4.14
C ARG A 94 -9.33 4.05 3.23
N ASP A 95 -9.64 4.18 1.97
CA ASP A 95 -9.08 3.33 0.93
C ASP A 95 -7.67 3.81 0.55
N PHE A 96 -6.73 2.86 0.49
CA PHE A 96 -5.35 3.08 0.06
C PHE A 96 -5.12 2.59 -1.38
N SER A 97 -6.16 2.13 -2.07
CA SER A 97 -6.02 1.57 -3.40
C SER A 97 -5.51 2.60 -4.41
N VAL A 98 -4.53 2.19 -5.20
CA VAL A 98 -3.92 2.96 -6.27
C VAL A 98 -4.23 2.27 -7.59
N LYS A 99 -4.90 2.98 -8.49
CA LYS A 99 -5.22 2.49 -9.84
C LYS A 99 -4.01 2.64 -10.75
N ILE A 100 -3.58 1.54 -11.37
CA ILE A 100 -2.55 1.53 -12.41
C ILE A 100 -3.16 1.05 -13.73
N ASN A 101 -2.76 1.70 -14.80
CA ASN A 101 -3.20 1.34 -16.15
C ASN A 101 -2.72 -0.07 -16.54
N ALA A 102 -3.56 -0.80 -17.30
CA ALA A 102 -3.23 -2.15 -17.78
C ALA A 102 -1.93 -2.19 -18.61
N LYS A 103 -1.70 -1.18 -19.45
CA LYS A 103 -0.46 -1.06 -20.24
C LYS A 103 0.78 -0.92 -19.36
N THR A 104 0.70 -0.16 -18.25
CA THR A 104 1.77 0.02 -17.29
C THR A 104 2.09 -1.29 -16.56
N LYS A 105 1.07 -2.05 -16.14
CA LYS A 105 1.25 -3.38 -15.53
C LYS A 105 1.95 -4.36 -16.47
N LEU A 106 1.53 -4.37 -17.74
CA LEU A 106 2.12 -5.23 -18.76
C LEU A 106 3.58 -4.87 -19.03
N LEU A 107 3.89 -3.57 -19.11
CA LEU A 107 5.27 -3.09 -19.28
C LEU A 107 6.16 -3.49 -18.10
N ALA A 108 5.69 -3.33 -16.87
CA ALA A 108 6.39 -3.75 -15.67
C ALA A 108 6.69 -5.26 -15.67
N LEU A 109 5.69 -6.09 -16.01
CA LEU A 109 5.87 -7.54 -16.12
C LEU A 109 6.91 -7.91 -17.17
N ARG A 110 6.83 -7.30 -18.36
CA ARG A 110 7.82 -7.53 -19.43
C ARG A 110 9.23 -7.12 -18.98
N LYS A 111 9.37 -5.99 -18.27
CA LYS A 111 10.66 -5.55 -17.75
C LYS A 111 11.25 -6.56 -16.77
N VAL A 112 10.49 -6.97 -15.77
CA VAL A 112 10.96 -7.95 -14.77
C VAL A 112 11.35 -9.29 -15.42
N LEU A 113 10.52 -9.79 -16.35
CA LEU A 113 10.85 -11.03 -17.09
C LEU A 113 12.11 -10.84 -17.93
N SER A 114 12.29 -9.69 -18.61
CA SER A 114 13.49 -9.41 -19.38
C SER A 114 14.75 -9.45 -18.52
N ASP A 115 14.70 -8.84 -17.34
CA ASP A 115 15.84 -8.81 -16.42
C ASP A 115 16.17 -10.22 -15.89
N ARG A 116 15.16 -11.03 -15.55
CA ARG A 116 15.34 -12.41 -15.09
C ARG A 116 15.90 -13.34 -16.18
N ILE A 117 15.42 -13.18 -17.42
CA ILE A 117 15.95 -13.95 -18.56
C ILE A 117 17.41 -13.57 -18.83
N LYS A 118 17.77 -12.28 -18.75
CA LYS A 118 19.16 -11.83 -18.89
C LYS A 118 20.06 -12.36 -17.79
N ALA A 119 19.58 -12.43 -16.55
CA ALA A 119 20.30 -13.00 -15.43
C ALA A 119 20.37 -14.53 -15.45
N SER A 120 19.75 -15.20 -16.45
CA SER A 120 19.63 -16.66 -16.53
C SER A 120 18.91 -17.32 -15.35
N ASP A 121 18.04 -16.56 -14.67
CA ASP A 121 17.23 -17.02 -13.52
C ASP A 121 15.96 -17.76 -13.94
N VAL A 122 15.65 -17.81 -15.23
CA VAL A 122 14.44 -18.44 -15.77
C VAL A 122 14.77 -19.82 -16.30
N VAL A 123 14.12 -20.83 -15.76
CA VAL A 123 14.20 -22.21 -16.22
C VAL A 123 12.84 -22.64 -16.72
N ILE A 124 12.78 -23.24 -17.91
CA ILE A 124 11.56 -23.85 -18.48
C ILE A 124 11.68 -25.36 -18.26
N VAL A 125 10.63 -25.98 -17.71
CA VAL A 125 10.56 -27.42 -17.45
C VAL A 125 9.39 -28.02 -18.22
#